data_e9f4357b13a242cc2a2039c95d414525
#
_entry.id   e9f4357b13a242cc2a2039c95d414525
#
_cell.length_a   1.000
_cell.length_b   1.000
_cell.length_c   1.000
_cell.angle_alpha   90.00
_cell.angle_beta   90.00
_cell.angle_gamma   90.00
#
_symmetry.space_group_name_H-M   'P 1'
#
loop_
_entity.id
_entity.type
_entity.pdbx_description
1 polymer ?
#
loop_
_entity_poly.entity_id
_entity_poly.type
_entity_poly.pdbx_seq_one_letter_code
_entity_poly.pdbx_strand_id
1 'polypeptide(L)'
;MVIDSHQHFWNYDPIEFDWIDESMRSIRRSFLPDDLEEQINTVGIDGVISVQARQTLEETDFLLKQAQANDFIKGVVGWLPLADKSINEILERYSDAYKLKSVRHVAQGEASGFLDGEAFNHGIEALKSYDLAYDILIFERQLEEAIRFVDRHPNQAFVLNHVAKPKIKIDQLEPWKKNIIELSKRENVTCKISGMVTEANFHSWKEQQLHPYLDTVLETFESSRLMFGSDWPVCLVACDYKQWYDLIRKYIQPLSFSEKANIMGNTAIKTYKI
;
A
#
# COMPACT_ATOMS: atom_id res chain seq x y z
N MET A 1 7.62 17.47 3.77
CA MET A 1 6.20 17.10 3.59
C MET A 1 5.90 15.83 4.35
N VAL A 2 4.73 15.74 4.95
CA VAL A 2 4.19 14.54 5.57
C VAL A 2 3.21 13.90 4.59
N ILE A 3 3.43 12.65 4.22
CA ILE A 3 2.67 11.96 3.17
C ILE A 3 2.01 10.70 3.74
N ASP A 4 0.71 10.59 3.53
CA ASP A 4 0.00 9.31 3.68
C ASP A 4 0.15 8.50 2.38
N SER A 5 0.98 7.46 2.41
CA SER A 5 1.32 6.69 1.21
C SER A 5 0.27 5.64 0.81
N HIS A 6 -0.83 5.53 1.56
CA HIS A 6 -1.84 4.51 1.29
C HIS A 6 -3.21 4.88 1.83
N GLN A 7 -4.10 5.30 0.96
CA GLN A 7 -5.51 5.50 1.23
C GLN A 7 -6.35 5.20 -0.03
N HIS A 8 -7.66 5.06 0.12
CA HIS A 8 -8.57 4.72 -0.96
C HIS A 8 -9.73 5.71 -1.06
N PHE A 9 -10.20 5.91 -2.30
CA PHE A 9 -11.49 6.55 -2.57
C PHE A 9 -12.37 5.59 -3.36
N TRP A 10 -13.66 5.57 -3.10
CA TRP A 10 -14.62 4.81 -3.88
C TRP A 10 -16.04 5.40 -3.83
N ASN A 11 -16.79 5.17 -4.90
CA ASN A 11 -18.25 5.22 -4.89
C ASN A 11 -18.72 3.80 -4.56
N TYR A 12 -19.32 3.62 -3.39
CA TYR A 12 -19.69 2.29 -2.92
C TYR A 12 -20.83 1.68 -3.73
N ASP A 13 -20.60 0.48 -4.22
CA ASP A 13 -21.60 -0.42 -4.77
C ASP A 13 -21.40 -1.81 -4.17
N PRO A 14 -22.43 -2.47 -3.61
CA PRO A 14 -22.27 -3.75 -2.91
C PRO A 14 -21.87 -4.92 -3.81
N ILE A 15 -22.04 -4.80 -5.13
CA ILE A 15 -21.64 -5.83 -6.09
C ILE A 15 -20.17 -5.64 -6.47
N GLU A 16 -19.75 -4.41 -6.71
CA GLU A 16 -18.38 -4.08 -7.13
C GLU A 16 -17.38 -4.11 -5.96
N PHE A 17 -17.85 -3.91 -4.72
CA PHE A 17 -17.06 -3.96 -3.50
C PHE A 17 -17.48 -5.14 -2.60
N ASP A 18 -17.63 -6.32 -3.20
CA ASP A 18 -18.07 -7.56 -2.54
C ASP A 18 -17.13 -8.03 -1.42
N TRP A 19 -15.86 -7.61 -1.48
CA TRP A 19 -14.87 -7.85 -0.44
C TRP A 19 -15.16 -7.12 0.89
N ILE A 20 -16.03 -6.08 0.88
CA ILE A 20 -16.48 -5.39 2.09
C ILE A 20 -17.65 -6.17 2.69
N ASP A 21 -17.33 -7.13 3.55
CA ASP A 21 -18.31 -8.02 4.17
C ASP A 21 -19.06 -7.37 5.35
N GLU A 22 -19.89 -8.14 6.06
CA GLU A 22 -20.71 -7.63 7.17
C GLU A 22 -19.87 -7.16 8.37
N SER A 23 -18.69 -7.77 8.59
CA SER A 23 -17.78 -7.34 9.66
C SER A 23 -17.18 -5.94 9.38
N MET A 24 -17.19 -5.51 8.12
CA MET A 24 -16.68 -4.23 7.64
C MET A 24 -17.79 -3.20 7.34
N ARG A 25 -19.00 -3.39 7.87
CA ARG A 25 -20.18 -2.55 7.55
C ARG A 25 -19.98 -1.04 7.78
N SER A 26 -19.05 -0.64 8.65
CA SER A 26 -18.73 0.77 8.91
C SER A 26 -18.19 1.50 7.67
N ILE A 27 -17.66 0.77 6.70
CA ILE A 27 -17.11 1.30 5.45
C ILE A 27 -17.98 1.01 4.22
N ARG A 28 -19.20 0.49 4.39
CA ARG A 28 -20.18 0.28 3.32
C ARG A 28 -20.89 1.58 2.93
N ARG A 29 -20.13 2.57 2.54
CA ARG A 29 -20.58 3.83 1.95
C ARG A 29 -19.52 4.39 1.03
N SER A 30 -19.87 5.39 0.23
CA SER A 30 -18.89 6.12 -0.56
C SER A 30 -17.94 6.93 0.34
N PHE A 31 -16.67 6.99 -0.06
CA PHE A 31 -15.63 7.78 0.55
C PHE A 31 -14.89 8.54 -0.56
N LEU A 32 -14.95 9.87 -0.50
CA LEU A 32 -14.46 10.78 -1.53
C LEU A 32 -13.42 11.74 -0.95
N PRO A 33 -12.71 12.52 -1.79
CA PRO A 33 -11.67 13.45 -1.32
C PRO A 33 -12.12 14.37 -0.17
N ASP A 34 -13.33 14.92 -0.23
CA ASP A 34 -13.86 15.82 0.82
C ASP A 34 -13.95 15.13 2.19
N ASP A 35 -14.28 13.81 2.23
CA ASP A 35 -14.33 13.03 3.48
C ASP A 35 -12.94 12.87 4.12
N LEU A 36 -11.87 12.82 3.30
CA LEU A 36 -10.51 12.65 3.79
C LEU A 36 -9.85 13.98 4.14
N GLU A 37 -10.14 15.05 3.41
CA GLU A 37 -9.46 16.34 3.55
C GLU A 37 -9.54 16.87 4.99
N GLU A 38 -10.69 16.72 5.64
CA GLU A 38 -10.85 17.09 7.05
C GLU A 38 -9.93 16.28 7.97
N GLN A 39 -9.79 14.96 7.70
CA GLN A 39 -8.95 14.06 8.51
C GLN A 39 -7.48 14.42 8.41
N ILE A 40 -6.97 14.60 7.18
CA ILE A 40 -5.56 14.93 6.95
C ILE A 40 -5.20 16.31 7.49
N ASN A 41 -6.09 17.29 7.35
CA ASN A 41 -5.89 18.64 7.90
C ASN A 41 -5.77 18.63 9.42
N THR A 42 -6.56 17.79 10.10
CA THR A 42 -6.55 17.68 11.58
C THR A 42 -5.19 17.21 12.12
N VAL A 43 -4.46 16.37 11.36
CA VAL A 43 -3.18 15.79 11.80
C VAL A 43 -1.96 16.36 11.07
N GLY A 44 -2.15 17.27 10.11
CA GLY A 44 -1.08 17.94 9.38
C GLY A 44 -0.38 17.05 8.33
N ILE A 45 -1.16 16.27 7.57
CA ILE A 45 -0.71 15.57 6.38
C ILE A 45 -0.73 16.54 5.19
N ASP A 46 0.37 16.64 4.44
CA ASP A 46 0.52 17.55 3.31
C ASP A 46 0.04 16.95 1.98
N GLY A 47 -0.08 15.63 1.91
CA GLY A 47 -0.52 14.93 0.71
C GLY A 47 -0.71 13.45 0.89
N VAL A 48 -1.41 12.84 -0.08
CA VAL A 48 -1.75 11.43 -0.03
C VAL A 48 -1.45 10.72 -1.35
N ILE A 49 -1.26 9.40 -1.29
CA ILE A 49 -1.25 8.50 -2.44
C ILE A 49 -2.55 7.70 -2.45
N SER A 50 -3.35 7.88 -3.50
CA SER A 50 -4.60 7.14 -3.68
C SER A 50 -4.35 5.80 -4.32
N VAL A 51 -4.82 4.73 -3.69
CA VAL A 51 -4.57 3.35 -4.12
C VAL A 51 -5.87 2.72 -4.61
N GLN A 52 -5.83 1.95 -5.70
CA GLN A 52 -6.98 1.25 -6.23
C GLN A 52 -7.61 0.31 -5.19
N ALA A 53 -8.94 0.19 -5.23
CA ALA A 53 -9.72 -0.75 -4.42
C ALA A 53 -10.38 -1.84 -5.29
N ARG A 54 -10.54 -1.59 -6.61
CA ARG A 54 -11.03 -2.54 -7.61
C ARG A 54 -9.97 -2.77 -8.68
N GLN A 55 -10.08 -3.91 -9.38
CA GLN A 55 -9.16 -4.29 -10.45
C GLN A 55 -9.77 -4.00 -11.83
N THR A 56 -9.98 -2.71 -12.12
CA THR A 56 -10.52 -2.24 -13.40
C THR A 56 -9.81 -0.97 -13.89
N LEU A 57 -9.83 -0.74 -15.21
CA LEU A 57 -9.29 0.50 -15.80
C LEU A 57 -10.13 1.71 -15.40
N GLU A 58 -11.43 1.54 -15.25
CA GLU A 58 -12.37 2.58 -14.78
C GLU A 58 -12.00 3.08 -13.39
N GLU A 59 -11.52 2.20 -12.52
CA GLU A 59 -11.01 2.59 -11.19
C GLU A 59 -9.76 3.46 -11.32
N THR A 60 -8.84 3.08 -12.18
CA THR A 60 -7.63 3.87 -12.44
C THR A 60 -7.98 5.25 -13.00
N ASP A 61 -8.88 5.31 -13.99
CA ASP A 61 -9.37 6.57 -14.58
C ASP A 61 -10.09 7.44 -13.52
N PHE A 62 -10.90 6.82 -12.65
CA PHE A 62 -11.58 7.51 -11.55
C PHE A 62 -10.57 8.14 -10.58
N LEU A 63 -9.58 7.39 -10.12
CA LEU A 63 -8.56 7.89 -9.17
C LEU A 63 -7.70 9.00 -9.79
N LEU A 64 -7.33 8.88 -11.06
CA LEU A 64 -6.59 9.91 -11.79
C LEU A 64 -7.40 11.21 -11.91
N LYS A 65 -8.71 11.10 -12.16
CA LYS A 65 -9.62 12.25 -12.19
C LYS A 65 -9.71 12.93 -10.81
N GLN A 66 -9.80 12.15 -9.73
CA GLN A 66 -9.78 12.71 -8.37
C GLN A 66 -8.45 13.42 -8.10
N ALA A 67 -7.33 12.82 -8.51
CA ALA A 67 -6.01 13.41 -8.32
C ALA A 67 -5.80 14.71 -9.13
N GLN A 68 -6.41 14.83 -10.30
CA GLN A 68 -6.38 16.08 -11.08
C GLN A 68 -7.20 17.21 -10.44
N ALA A 69 -8.30 16.85 -9.78
CA ALA A 69 -9.21 17.81 -9.15
C ALA A 69 -8.77 18.26 -7.75
N ASN A 70 -7.88 17.49 -7.07
CA ASN A 70 -7.51 17.70 -5.69
C ASN A 70 -5.98 17.70 -5.52
N ASP A 71 -5.40 18.85 -5.22
CA ASP A 71 -3.94 19.04 -5.15
C ASP A 71 -3.26 18.25 -4.03
N PHE A 72 -3.98 17.91 -2.96
CA PHE A 72 -3.42 17.07 -1.89
C PHE A 72 -3.22 15.61 -2.32
N ILE A 73 -3.86 15.14 -3.40
CA ILE A 73 -3.60 13.81 -3.97
C ILE A 73 -2.34 13.92 -4.85
N LYS A 74 -1.21 13.46 -4.33
CA LYS A 74 0.10 13.61 -4.97
C LYS A 74 0.39 12.54 -6.01
N GLY A 75 -0.24 11.36 -5.88
CA GLY A 75 -0.06 10.26 -6.83
C GLY A 75 -1.16 9.21 -6.70
N VAL A 76 -1.20 8.35 -7.69
CA VAL A 76 -2.15 7.23 -7.81
C VAL A 76 -1.37 5.93 -7.97
N VAL A 77 -1.77 4.92 -7.22
CA VAL A 77 -1.46 3.52 -7.46
C VAL A 77 -2.68 2.91 -8.12
N GLY A 78 -2.65 2.80 -9.45
CA GLY A 78 -3.75 2.29 -10.26
C GLY A 78 -3.73 0.76 -10.39
N TRP A 79 -4.67 0.24 -11.17
CA TRP A 79 -4.66 -1.13 -11.65
C TRP A 79 -4.58 -1.15 -13.17
N LEU A 80 -3.72 -2.01 -13.71
CA LEU A 80 -3.64 -2.33 -15.14
C LEU A 80 -3.63 -3.85 -15.29
N PRO A 81 -4.17 -4.43 -16.38
CA PRO A 81 -4.20 -5.87 -16.62
C PRO A 81 -2.82 -6.39 -17.06
N LEU A 82 -1.86 -6.46 -16.12
CA LEU A 82 -0.44 -6.75 -16.38
C LEU A 82 -0.20 -8.08 -17.12
N ALA A 83 -1.10 -9.07 -16.98
CA ALA A 83 -0.99 -10.34 -17.68
C ALA A 83 -1.64 -10.32 -19.10
N ASP A 84 -2.22 -9.20 -19.51
CA ASP A 84 -2.84 -9.08 -20.83
C ASP A 84 -1.78 -8.86 -21.93
N LYS A 85 -2.00 -9.45 -23.09
CA LYS A 85 -1.09 -9.32 -24.24
C LYS A 85 -0.99 -7.90 -24.78
N SER A 86 -2.03 -7.09 -24.57
CA SER A 86 -2.07 -5.67 -24.97
C SER A 86 -1.48 -4.71 -23.94
N ILE A 87 -0.77 -5.20 -22.90
CA ILE A 87 -0.29 -4.37 -21.80
C ILE A 87 0.54 -3.16 -22.27
N ASN A 88 1.35 -3.30 -23.31
CA ASN A 88 2.14 -2.18 -23.83
C ASN A 88 1.26 -1.08 -24.44
N GLU A 89 0.18 -1.43 -25.14
CA GLU A 89 -0.78 -0.46 -25.69
C GLU A 89 -1.55 0.24 -24.56
N ILE A 90 -1.88 -0.51 -23.49
CA ILE A 90 -2.54 0.04 -22.31
C ILE A 90 -1.61 1.00 -21.58
N LEU A 91 -0.34 0.65 -21.37
CA LEU A 91 0.64 1.52 -20.73
C LEU A 91 0.87 2.80 -21.53
N GLU A 92 0.92 2.71 -22.87
CA GLU A 92 1.04 3.88 -23.75
C GLU A 92 -0.15 4.85 -23.57
N ARG A 93 -1.37 4.33 -23.41
CA ARG A 93 -2.57 5.14 -23.12
C ARG A 93 -2.40 5.98 -21.83
N TYR A 94 -1.65 5.49 -20.85
CA TYR A 94 -1.41 6.18 -19.57
C TYR A 94 -0.07 6.92 -19.50
N SER A 95 0.70 6.98 -20.60
CA SER A 95 2.03 7.62 -20.62
C SER A 95 2.03 9.08 -20.18
N ASP A 96 0.97 9.83 -20.50
CA ASP A 96 0.79 11.23 -20.11
C ASP A 96 0.14 11.40 -18.71
N ALA A 97 -0.23 10.32 -18.05
CA ALA A 97 -0.87 10.36 -16.74
C ALA A 97 0.17 10.58 -15.62
N TYR A 98 0.77 11.77 -15.55
CA TYR A 98 1.87 12.09 -14.63
C TYR A 98 1.59 11.80 -13.14
N LYS A 99 0.32 11.70 -12.73
CA LYS A 99 -0.10 11.30 -11.38
C LYS A 99 -0.13 9.78 -11.19
N LEU A 100 -0.12 8.95 -12.24
CA LEU A 100 0.06 7.50 -12.11
C LEU A 100 1.50 7.22 -11.71
N LYS A 101 1.71 6.66 -10.52
CA LYS A 101 3.04 6.46 -9.92
C LYS A 101 3.39 4.99 -9.76
N SER A 102 2.39 4.16 -9.64
CA SER A 102 2.54 2.73 -9.42
C SER A 102 1.32 1.97 -9.92
N VAL A 103 1.49 0.67 -10.08
CA VAL A 103 0.40 -0.26 -10.40
C VAL A 103 0.34 -1.32 -9.30
N ARG A 104 -0.88 -1.75 -8.94
CA ARG A 104 -1.11 -2.80 -7.95
C ARG A 104 -2.11 -3.83 -8.48
N HIS A 105 -1.80 -5.11 -8.31
CA HIS A 105 -2.73 -6.22 -8.45
C HIS A 105 -3.03 -6.82 -7.08
N VAL A 106 -4.26 -7.28 -6.85
CA VAL A 106 -4.69 -7.89 -5.56
C VAL A 106 -4.23 -9.35 -5.52
N ALA A 107 -2.88 -9.54 -5.52
CA ALA A 107 -2.28 -10.87 -5.57
C ALA A 107 -2.59 -11.75 -4.34
N GLN A 108 -3.02 -11.13 -3.22
CA GLN A 108 -3.47 -11.85 -2.02
C GLN A 108 -4.66 -12.80 -2.29
N GLY A 109 -5.50 -12.48 -3.28
CA GLY A 109 -6.66 -13.29 -3.68
C GLY A 109 -6.35 -14.37 -4.72
N GLU A 110 -5.16 -14.35 -5.29
CA GLU A 110 -4.77 -15.25 -6.36
C GLU A 110 -4.30 -16.63 -5.86
N ALA A 111 -4.33 -17.60 -6.75
CA ALA A 111 -3.79 -18.93 -6.48
C ALA A 111 -2.26 -18.89 -6.30
N SER A 112 -1.72 -19.84 -5.56
CA SER A 112 -0.26 -20.00 -5.41
C SER A 112 0.41 -20.16 -6.78
N GLY A 113 1.53 -19.47 -6.99
CA GLY A 113 2.25 -19.43 -8.26
C GLY A 113 1.82 -18.29 -9.20
N PHE A 114 0.87 -17.45 -8.81
CA PHE A 114 0.44 -16.31 -9.63
C PHE A 114 1.59 -15.35 -9.95
N LEU A 115 2.40 -14.99 -8.94
CA LEU A 115 3.56 -14.11 -9.13
C LEU A 115 4.70 -14.77 -9.94
N ASP A 116 4.67 -16.09 -10.09
CA ASP A 116 5.60 -16.85 -10.94
C ASP A 116 5.16 -16.89 -12.42
N GLY A 117 3.93 -16.45 -12.75
CA GLY A 117 3.34 -16.52 -14.09
C GLY A 117 4.07 -15.67 -15.13
N GLU A 118 4.44 -16.23 -16.28
CA GLU A 118 5.22 -15.56 -17.34
C GLU A 118 4.53 -14.29 -17.87
N ALA A 119 3.23 -14.35 -18.13
CA ALA A 119 2.49 -13.21 -18.67
C ALA A 119 2.47 -12.03 -17.68
N PHE A 120 2.29 -12.32 -16.39
CA PHE A 120 2.31 -11.30 -15.34
C PHE A 120 3.71 -10.67 -15.21
N ASN A 121 4.77 -11.48 -15.20
CA ASN A 121 6.15 -11.01 -15.14
C ASN A 121 6.53 -10.17 -16.38
N HIS A 122 6.02 -10.50 -17.56
CA HIS A 122 6.19 -9.66 -18.76
C HIS A 122 5.58 -8.25 -18.55
N GLY A 123 4.38 -8.18 -17.96
CA GLY A 123 3.75 -6.89 -17.63
C GLY A 123 4.54 -6.08 -16.60
N ILE A 124 5.14 -6.73 -15.62
CA ILE A 124 6.04 -6.07 -14.66
C ILE A 124 7.27 -5.47 -15.35
N GLU A 125 7.88 -6.20 -16.29
CA GLU A 125 9.01 -5.68 -17.08
C GLU A 125 8.64 -4.44 -17.88
N ALA A 126 7.43 -4.40 -18.43
CA ALA A 126 6.93 -3.27 -19.21
C ALA A 126 6.79 -1.99 -18.36
N LEU A 127 6.43 -2.09 -17.07
CA LEU A 127 6.28 -0.93 -16.16
C LEU A 127 7.54 -0.07 -16.08
N LYS A 128 8.71 -0.69 -16.20
CA LYS A 128 10.00 -0.01 -16.12
C LYS A 128 10.18 1.06 -17.19
N SER A 129 9.65 0.83 -18.40
CA SER A 129 9.76 1.79 -19.51
C SER A 129 8.93 3.04 -19.28
N TYR A 130 7.96 2.98 -18.38
CA TYR A 130 7.08 4.08 -17.98
C TYR A 130 7.40 4.64 -16.58
N ASP A 131 8.54 4.21 -16.01
CA ASP A 131 9.00 4.67 -14.69
C ASP A 131 7.97 4.46 -13.55
N LEU A 132 7.14 3.42 -13.68
CA LEU A 132 6.12 3.05 -12.71
C LEU A 132 6.67 2.05 -11.68
N ALA A 133 6.38 2.27 -10.41
CA ALA A 133 6.61 1.27 -9.37
C ALA A 133 5.55 0.16 -9.43
N TYR A 134 5.77 -0.93 -8.69
CA TYR A 134 4.75 -1.95 -8.47
C TYR A 134 4.51 -2.16 -6.98
N ASP A 135 3.25 -1.99 -6.55
CA ASP A 135 2.81 -2.23 -5.18
C ASP A 135 2.44 -3.70 -4.99
N ILE A 136 3.14 -4.41 -4.11
CA ILE A 136 2.93 -5.83 -3.80
C ILE A 136 1.87 -5.93 -2.69
N LEU A 137 0.68 -6.45 -3.01
CA LEU A 137 -0.39 -6.73 -2.06
C LEU A 137 -0.58 -8.23 -1.92
N ILE A 138 -0.09 -8.79 -0.82
CA ILE A 138 -0.05 -10.23 -0.52
C ILE A 138 -0.42 -10.50 0.94
N PHE A 139 -0.78 -11.74 1.24
CA PHE A 139 -0.74 -12.27 2.61
C PHE A 139 0.65 -12.82 2.95
N GLU A 140 0.94 -12.96 4.23
CA GLU A 140 2.21 -13.46 4.78
C GLU A 140 2.65 -14.82 4.20
N ARG A 141 1.68 -15.70 3.85
CA ARG A 141 1.94 -17.01 3.25
C ARG A 141 2.54 -16.96 1.84
N GLN A 142 2.41 -15.80 1.16
CA GLN A 142 2.91 -15.59 -0.20
C GLN A 142 4.29 -14.90 -0.22
N LEU A 143 4.90 -14.63 0.94
CA LEU A 143 6.20 -13.93 1.01
C LEU A 143 7.32 -14.68 0.28
N GLU A 144 7.39 -16.01 0.36
CA GLU A 144 8.40 -16.79 -0.36
C GLU A 144 8.26 -16.67 -1.89
N GLU A 145 7.03 -16.60 -2.37
CA GLU A 145 6.74 -16.36 -3.79
C GLU A 145 7.10 -14.91 -4.18
N ALA A 146 6.76 -13.94 -3.33
CA ALA A 146 7.11 -12.54 -3.56
C ALA A 146 8.63 -12.31 -3.56
N ILE A 147 9.41 -13.02 -2.74
CA ILE A 147 10.88 -12.97 -2.76
C ILE A 147 11.41 -13.41 -4.13
N ARG A 148 10.95 -14.55 -4.64
CA ARG A 148 11.35 -15.03 -5.97
C ARG A 148 10.92 -14.08 -7.09
N PHE A 149 9.73 -13.49 -6.96
CA PHE A 149 9.22 -12.49 -7.89
C PHE A 149 10.09 -11.25 -7.94
N VAL A 150 10.46 -10.68 -6.79
CA VAL A 150 11.37 -9.52 -6.71
C VAL A 150 12.76 -9.85 -7.28
N ASP A 151 13.29 -11.05 -7.00
CA ASP A 151 14.59 -11.49 -7.50
C ASP A 151 14.66 -11.57 -9.04
N ARG A 152 13.52 -11.81 -9.72
CA ARG A 152 13.46 -11.77 -11.20
C ARG A 152 13.52 -10.34 -11.76
N HIS A 153 13.17 -9.33 -10.97
CA HIS A 153 13.08 -7.94 -11.40
C HIS A 153 13.98 -7.00 -10.58
N PRO A 154 15.31 -7.19 -10.58
CA PRO A 154 16.21 -6.45 -9.67
C PRO A 154 16.25 -4.93 -9.92
N ASN A 155 15.78 -4.48 -11.08
CA ASN A 155 15.75 -3.07 -11.46
C ASN A 155 14.35 -2.43 -11.37
N GLN A 156 13.33 -3.18 -10.93
CA GLN A 156 11.98 -2.69 -10.71
C GLN A 156 11.86 -2.15 -9.27
N ALA A 157 11.25 -0.99 -9.10
CA ALA A 157 10.90 -0.47 -7.77
C ALA A 157 9.65 -1.19 -7.25
N PHE A 158 9.76 -1.80 -6.07
CA PHE A 158 8.65 -2.48 -5.40
C PHE A 158 8.24 -1.80 -4.10
N VAL A 159 6.94 -1.84 -3.81
CA VAL A 159 6.38 -1.33 -2.55
C VAL A 159 5.55 -2.43 -1.89
N LEU A 160 6.04 -3.00 -0.79
CA LEU A 160 5.29 -3.99 -0.03
C LEU A 160 4.17 -3.30 0.76
N ASN A 161 2.91 -3.64 0.49
CA ASN A 161 1.78 -3.10 1.20
C ASN A 161 1.54 -3.83 2.55
N HIS A 162 1.14 -3.09 3.57
CA HIS A 162 0.62 -3.60 4.85
C HIS A 162 1.54 -4.63 5.52
N VAL A 163 2.86 -4.42 5.43
CA VAL A 163 3.89 -5.34 5.98
C VAL A 163 3.62 -6.81 5.63
N ALA A 164 3.01 -7.08 4.44
CA ALA A 164 2.55 -8.39 3.97
C ALA A 164 1.50 -9.06 4.88
N LYS A 165 0.66 -8.28 5.55
CA LYS A 165 -0.51 -8.76 6.31
C LYS A 165 -0.20 -9.94 7.25
N PRO A 166 0.62 -9.74 8.30
CA PRO A 166 0.93 -10.76 9.29
C PRO A 166 -0.29 -11.14 10.12
N LYS A 167 -0.30 -12.34 10.68
CA LYS A 167 -1.41 -12.85 11.52
C LYS A 167 -1.42 -12.24 12.92
N ILE A 168 -1.63 -10.93 13.01
CA ILE A 168 -1.62 -10.17 14.28
C ILE A 168 -2.72 -10.65 15.24
N LYS A 169 -3.88 -11.00 14.70
CA LYS A 169 -5.04 -11.45 15.50
C LYS A 169 -4.74 -12.63 16.42
N ILE A 170 -3.77 -13.46 16.07
CA ILE A 170 -3.37 -14.66 16.83
C ILE A 170 -1.92 -14.59 17.33
N ASP A 171 -1.33 -13.39 17.29
CA ASP A 171 0.05 -13.11 17.73
C ASP A 171 1.10 -14.04 17.10
N GLN A 172 0.86 -14.47 15.83
CA GLN A 172 1.74 -15.41 15.12
C GLN A 172 2.81 -14.64 14.36
N LEU A 173 4.01 -14.60 14.92
CA LEU A 173 5.15 -13.87 14.35
C LEU A 173 5.88 -14.68 13.26
N GLU A 174 6.00 -16.00 13.44
CA GLU A 174 6.65 -16.88 12.45
C GLU A 174 5.61 -17.63 11.60
N PRO A 175 5.88 -17.91 10.31
CA PRO A 175 7.14 -17.68 9.56
C PRO A 175 7.27 -16.26 8.96
N TRP A 176 6.30 -15.36 9.19
CA TRP A 176 6.30 -14.00 8.62
C TRP A 176 7.63 -13.26 8.90
N LYS A 177 8.11 -13.25 10.16
CA LYS A 177 9.34 -12.54 10.55
C LYS A 177 10.54 -13.02 9.75
N LYS A 178 10.76 -14.32 9.64
CA LYS A 178 11.85 -14.91 8.85
C LYS A 178 11.79 -14.43 7.39
N ASN A 179 10.62 -14.45 6.79
CA ASN A 179 10.44 -14.14 5.37
C ASN A 179 10.52 -12.63 5.10
N ILE A 180 10.08 -11.77 6.02
CA ILE A 180 10.25 -10.32 5.95
C ILE A 180 11.73 -9.94 6.02
N ILE A 181 12.49 -10.54 6.94
CA ILE A 181 13.94 -10.35 7.03
C ILE A 181 14.61 -10.75 5.71
N GLU A 182 14.17 -11.85 5.11
CA GLU A 182 14.72 -12.29 3.83
C GLU A 182 14.37 -11.31 2.70
N LEU A 183 13.10 -10.89 2.57
CA LEU A 183 12.65 -9.93 1.55
C LEU A 183 13.37 -8.58 1.68
N SER A 184 13.60 -8.09 2.91
CA SER A 184 14.23 -6.79 3.16
C SER A 184 15.67 -6.67 2.65
N LYS A 185 16.34 -7.78 2.34
CA LYS A 185 17.68 -7.79 1.72
C LYS A 185 17.68 -7.24 0.28
N ARG A 186 16.50 -7.10 -0.34
CA ARG A 186 16.34 -6.53 -1.68
C ARG A 186 16.19 -5.02 -1.56
N GLU A 187 17.20 -4.28 -1.98
CA GLU A 187 17.26 -2.82 -1.85
C GLU A 187 16.19 -2.09 -2.66
N ASN A 188 15.67 -2.74 -3.71
CA ASN A 188 14.59 -2.22 -4.56
C ASN A 188 13.18 -2.40 -3.96
N VAL A 189 13.08 -2.88 -2.71
CA VAL A 189 11.81 -3.02 -1.98
C VAL A 189 11.72 -1.99 -0.86
N THR A 190 10.66 -1.19 -0.88
CA THR A 190 10.20 -0.36 0.24
C THR A 190 8.97 -1.01 0.90
N CYS A 191 8.61 -0.62 2.12
CA CYS A 191 7.51 -1.23 2.86
C CYS A 191 6.59 -0.18 3.48
N LYS A 192 5.28 -0.36 3.34
CA LYS A 192 4.26 0.49 3.96
C LYS A 192 3.89 -0.03 5.36
N ILE A 193 4.01 0.85 6.33
CA ILE A 193 3.43 0.69 7.66
C ILE A 193 1.98 1.16 7.58
N SER A 194 1.09 0.26 7.19
CA SER A 194 -0.35 0.50 6.97
C SER A 194 -1.13 -0.80 7.16
N GLY A 195 -2.46 -0.76 7.29
CA GLY A 195 -3.34 -1.93 7.29
C GLY A 195 -3.08 -2.96 8.41
N MET A 196 -2.32 -2.62 9.44
CA MET A 196 -1.96 -3.58 10.49
C MET A 196 -3.13 -3.85 11.45
N VAL A 197 -3.94 -2.84 11.73
CA VAL A 197 -5.10 -2.97 12.62
C VAL A 197 -6.20 -3.84 12.00
N THR A 198 -6.25 -3.94 10.68
CA THR A 198 -7.20 -4.79 9.95
C THR A 198 -6.82 -6.28 10.01
N GLU A 199 -5.57 -6.59 10.32
CA GLU A 199 -5.08 -7.96 10.55
C GLU A 199 -5.17 -8.38 12.03
N ALA A 200 -5.62 -7.48 12.90
CA ALA A 200 -5.88 -7.72 14.32
C ALA A 200 -7.38 -7.98 14.58
N ASN A 201 -7.78 -8.07 15.84
CA ASN A 201 -9.20 -8.10 16.20
C ASN A 201 -9.78 -6.69 16.18
N PHE A 202 -10.70 -6.37 15.29
CA PHE A 202 -11.22 -5.02 15.05
C PHE A 202 -11.66 -4.28 16.30
N HIS A 203 -12.21 -4.97 17.29
CA HIS A 203 -12.82 -4.35 18.47
C HIS A 203 -11.99 -4.47 19.75
N SER A 204 -10.90 -5.25 19.74
CA SER A 204 -10.15 -5.56 20.96
C SER A 204 -8.63 -5.61 20.79
N TRP A 205 -8.11 -5.15 19.64
CA TRP A 205 -6.66 -5.07 19.44
C TRP A 205 -6.01 -4.10 20.43
N LYS A 206 -4.74 -4.33 20.69
CA LYS A 206 -3.93 -3.50 21.57
C LYS A 206 -2.65 -3.07 20.85
N GLU A 207 -2.20 -1.87 21.12
CA GLU A 207 -0.97 -1.30 20.55
C GLU A 207 0.23 -2.26 20.69
N GLN A 208 0.37 -2.92 21.85
CA GLN A 208 1.47 -3.85 22.14
C GLN A 208 1.51 -5.05 21.19
N GLN A 209 0.38 -5.47 20.61
CA GLN A 209 0.34 -6.56 19.63
C GLN A 209 1.01 -6.19 18.31
N LEU A 210 1.06 -4.89 17.98
CA LEU A 210 1.66 -4.39 16.75
C LEU A 210 3.18 -4.25 16.85
N HIS A 211 3.72 -4.03 18.07
CA HIS A 211 5.13 -3.73 18.29
C HIS A 211 6.09 -4.78 17.71
N PRO A 212 5.92 -6.11 17.89
CA PRO A 212 6.86 -7.09 17.34
C PRO A 212 6.98 -7.02 15.80
N TYR A 213 5.90 -6.64 15.12
CA TYR A 213 5.87 -6.49 13.67
C TYR A 213 6.50 -5.15 13.24
N LEU A 214 6.20 -4.06 13.95
CA LEU A 214 6.79 -2.75 13.73
C LEU A 214 8.30 -2.78 13.96
N ASP A 215 8.75 -3.39 15.07
CA ASP A 215 10.17 -3.56 15.41
C ASP A 215 10.90 -4.32 14.30
N THR A 216 10.32 -5.44 13.84
CA THR A 216 10.91 -6.24 12.77
C THR A 216 11.10 -5.43 11.49
N VAL A 217 10.09 -4.69 11.02
CA VAL A 217 10.23 -3.93 9.76
C VAL A 217 11.14 -2.71 9.94
N LEU A 218 11.16 -2.08 11.11
CA LEU A 218 12.06 -0.96 11.39
C LEU A 218 13.52 -1.41 11.41
N GLU A 219 13.82 -2.56 12.03
CA GLU A 219 15.17 -3.14 12.08
C GLU A 219 15.67 -3.58 10.70
N THR A 220 14.78 -4.07 9.81
CA THR A 220 15.18 -4.73 8.57
C THR A 220 15.10 -3.87 7.33
N PHE A 221 14.09 -3.00 7.21
CA PHE A 221 14.00 -2.03 6.10
C PHE A 221 14.64 -0.70 6.42
N GLU A 222 14.93 -0.45 7.70
CA GLU A 222 15.38 0.85 8.18
C GLU A 222 14.39 1.98 7.83
N SER A 223 14.54 3.15 8.42
CA SER A 223 13.63 4.28 8.17
C SER A 223 13.62 4.75 6.72
N SER A 224 14.71 4.53 6.00
CA SER A 224 14.91 4.97 4.60
C SER A 224 14.11 4.17 3.58
N ARG A 225 13.55 3.02 3.97
CA ARG A 225 12.72 2.15 3.12
C ARG A 225 11.35 1.84 3.76
N LEU A 226 10.96 2.58 4.80
CA LEU A 226 9.63 2.51 5.39
C LEU A 226 8.82 3.77 5.06
N MET A 227 7.52 3.63 4.88
CA MET A 227 6.61 4.74 4.68
C MET A 227 5.29 4.55 5.44
N PHE A 228 4.82 5.63 6.05
CA PHE A 228 3.52 5.70 6.70
C PHE A 228 2.39 5.59 5.66
N GLY A 229 1.32 4.86 6.00
CA GLY A 229 0.06 4.82 5.28
C GLY A 229 -1.10 4.58 6.25
N SER A 230 -2.22 5.26 6.04
CA SER A 230 -3.39 5.12 6.90
C SER A 230 -4.21 3.88 6.61
N ASP A 231 -4.23 3.46 5.36
CA ASP A 231 -5.22 2.50 4.83
C ASP A 231 -6.66 2.99 5.01
N TRP A 232 -6.87 4.32 5.04
CA TRP A 232 -8.20 4.89 5.11
C TRP A 232 -8.95 4.70 3.77
N PRO A 233 -10.24 4.40 3.78
CA PRO A 233 -11.13 4.25 4.93
C PRO A 233 -11.15 2.82 5.51
N VAL A 234 -10.35 1.88 4.99
CA VAL A 234 -10.35 0.48 5.45
C VAL A 234 -10.00 0.39 6.95
N CYS A 235 -9.08 1.22 7.44
CA CYS A 235 -8.71 1.26 8.86
C CYS A 235 -9.89 1.55 9.80
N LEU A 236 -10.97 2.21 9.30
CA LEU A 236 -12.16 2.56 10.10
C LEU A 236 -12.97 1.35 10.62
N VAL A 237 -12.65 0.14 10.16
CA VAL A 237 -13.19 -1.08 10.77
C VAL A 237 -12.62 -1.34 12.17
N ALA A 238 -11.46 -0.77 12.50
CA ALA A 238 -10.72 -1.07 13.72
C ALA A 238 -10.25 0.18 14.50
N CYS A 239 -10.02 1.32 13.84
CA CYS A 239 -9.64 2.58 14.48
C CYS A 239 -9.96 3.77 13.57
N ASP A 240 -10.03 4.98 14.13
CA ASP A 240 -10.10 6.19 13.31
C ASP A 240 -8.73 6.59 12.72
N TYR A 241 -8.76 7.52 11.75
CA TYR A 241 -7.58 8.02 11.05
C TYR A 241 -6.53 8.59 12.02
N LYS A 242 -7.00 9.45 12.93
CA LYS A 242 -6.14 10.12 13.90
C LYS A 242 -5.52 9.13 14.89
N GLN A 243 -6.28 8.13 15.34
CA GLN A 243 -5.78 7.11 16.26
C GLN A 243 -4.62 6.32 15.64
N TRP A 244 -4.73 5.92 14.36
CA TRP A 244 -3.63 5.24 13.66
C TRP A 244 -2.41 6.17 13.47
N TYR A 245 -2.66 7.40 13.03
CA TYR A 245 -1.59 8.40 12.86
C TYR A 245 -0.83 8.65 14.17
N ASP A 246 -1.55 8.90 15.26
CA ASP A 246 -0.95 9.17 16.58
C ASP A 246 -0.17 7.96 17.11
N LEU A 247 -0.67 6.73 16.87
CA LEU A 247 0.03 5.51 17.24
C LEU A 247 1.39 5.42 16.57
N ILE A 248 1.44 5.60 15.25
CA ILE A 248 2.71 5.54 14.52
C ILE A 248 3.62 6.70 14.91
N ARG A 249 3.11 7.91 15.08
CA ARG A 249 3.86 9.07 15.57
C ARG A 249 4.49 8.82 16.95
N LYS A 250 3.75 8.20 17.85
CA LYS A 250 4.22 7.80 19.17
C LYS A 250 5.28 6.71 19.07
N TYR A 251 5.05 5.68 18.25
CA TYR A 251 5.97 4.57 18.07
C TYR A 251 7.35 5.04 17.56
N ILE A 252 7.37 5.95 16.59
CA ILE A 252 8.62 6.48 16.01
C ILE A 252 9.22 7.64 16.83
N GLN A 253 8.59 8.06 17.93
CA GLN A 253 9.05 9.19 18.73
C GLN A 253 10.52 9.11 19.18
N PRO A 254 11.07 7.92 19.54
CA PRO A 254 12.48 7.78 19.94
C PRO A 254 13.49 7.96 18.80
N LEU A 255 13.04 7.88 17.54
CA LEU A 255 13.92 7.98 16.37
C LEU A 255 14.43 9.43 16.16
N SER A 256 15.52 9.58 15.43
CA SER A 256 16.05 10.87 15.02
C SER A 256 15.07 11.66 14.15
N PHE A 257 15.30 12.96 13.99
CA PHE A 257 14.49 13.80 13.10
C PHE A 257 14.46 13.30 11.65
N SER A 258 15.64 12.87 11.14
CA SER A 258 15.76 12.37 9.76
C SER A 258 15.02 11.05 9.56
N GLU A 259 15.10 10.12 10.51
CA GLU A 259 14.40 8.84 10.44
C GLU A 259 12.88 9.04 10.48
N LYS A 260 12.39 9.92 11.37
CA LYS A 260 10.97 10.30 11.40
C LYS A 260 10.52 10.92 10.08
N ALA A 261 11.32 11.83 9.52
CA ALA A 261 11.01 12.46 8.24
C ALA A 261 11.00 11.45 7.09
N ASN A 262 11.87 10.44 7.11
CA ASN A 262 11.87 9.36 6.13
C ASN A 262 10.55 8.59 6.18
N ILE A 263 10.17 8.06 7.33
CA ILE A 263 8.96 7.25 7.50
C ILE A 263 7.70 8.06 7.18
N MET A 264 7.65 9.33 7.63
CA MET A 264 6.46 10.16 7.49
C MET A 264 6.33 10.88 6.13
N GLY A 265 7.32 10.72 5.21
CA GLY A 265 7.17 11.39 3.92
C GLY A 265 8.30 11.15 2.91
N ASN A 266 9.57 11.32 3.29
CA ASN A 266 10.67 11.32 2.31
C ASN A 266 10.76 10.01 1.52
N THR A 267 10.51 8.86 2.15
CA THR A 267 10.51 7.56 1.48
C THR A 267 9.40 7.50 0.43
N ALA A 268 8.19 7.95 0.75
CA ALA A 268 7.08 8.00 -0.20
C ALA A 268 7.38 8.96 -1.36
N ILE A 269 7.92 10.16 -1.05
CA ILE A 269 8.31 11.16 -2.06
C ILE A 269 9.32 10.57 -3.04
N LYS A 270 10.37 9.92 -2.52
CA LYS A 270 11.41 9.29 -3.34
C LYS A 270 10.88 8.14 -4.18
N THR A 271 10.08 7.26 -3.57
CA THR A 271 9.59 6.04 -4.22
C THR A 271 8.58 6.34 -5.32
N TYR A 272 7.64 7.24 -5.05
CA TYR A 272 6.59 7.63 -6.01
C TYR A 272 6.94 8.86 -6.85
N LYS A 273 8.12 9.47 -6.64
CA LYS A 273 8.61 10.63 -7.42
C LYS A 273 7.58 11.77 -7.46
N ILE A 274 7.15 12.22 -6.28
CA ILE A 274 6.11 13.24 -6.09
C ILE A 274 6.67 14.52 -5.48
#